data_51f1b44ad4e093d6c0f383e8d3778c5d
#
_entry.id   51f1b44ad4e093d6c0f383e8d3778c5d
#
_cell.length_a   1.000
_cell.length_b   1.000
_cell.length_c   1.000
_cell.angle_alpha   90.00
_cell.angle_beta   90.00
_cell.angle_gamma   90.00
#
_symmetry.space_group_name_H-M   'P 1'
#
loop_
_entity.id
_entity.type
_entity.pdbx_description
1 polymer ?
#
loop_
_entity_poly.entity_id
_entity_poly.type
_entity_poly.pdbx_seq_one_letter_code
_entity_poly.pdbx_strand_id
1 'polypeptide(L)'
;MKITRTIITVFMLGFIFLSSCTSNYSNKESYNLTIGDEFEIYYTGNSCCGRCWNVATLETVEFLGERTIKETDIPGGTDQYAIRFKAVKVGVDSLKTHYYTMSDSCNLNAGEATIYVINVSK
;
A
#
# COMPACT_ATOMS: atom_id res chain seq x y z
N MET A 1 -30.88 5.12 38.52
CA MET A 1 -30.42 3.97 37.77
C MET A 1 -30.47 4.15 36.26
N LYS A 2 -31.50 4.78 35.71
CA LYS A 2 -31.57 5.04 34.25
C LYS A 2 -30.51 6.03 33.75
N ILE A 3 -30.05 6.97 34.55
CA ILE A 3 -29.05 7.99 34.21
C ILE A 3 -27.67 7.34 34.05
N THR A 4 -27.33 6.34 34.87
CA THR A 4 -26.01 5.66 34.83
C THR A 4 -25.81 4.85 33.53
N ARG A 5 -26.89 4.23 33.04
CA ARG A 5 -26.84 3.48 31.78
C ARG A 5 -26.64 4.37 30.56
N THR A 6 -27.26 5.55 30.56
CA THR A 6 -27.13 6.53 29.48
C THR A 6 -25.72 7.10 29.41
N ILE A 7 -25.10 7.38 30.54
CA ILE A 7 -23.71 7.89 30.62
C ILE A 7 -22.72 6.84 30.11
N ILE A 8 -22.88 5.56 30.45
CA ILE A 8 -22.02 4.48 29.98
C ILE A 8 -22.11 4.32 28.46
N THR A 9 -23.32 4.43 27.91
CA THR A 9 -23.53 4.32 26.45
C THR A 9 -22.84 5.46 25.68
N VAL A 10 -22.92 6.67 26.19
CA VAL A 10 -22.27 7.84 25.59
C VAL A 10 -20.72 7.70 25.65
N PHE A 11 -20.19 7.16 26.74
CA PHE A 11 -18.76 6.94 26.90
C PHE A 11 -18.20 5.89 25.92
N MET A 12 -18.96 4.81 25.68
CA MET A 12 -18.60 3.77 24.71
C MET A 12 -18.60 4.28 23.27
N LEU A 13 -19.56 5.11 22.90
CA LEU A 13 -19.62 5.77 21.59
C LEU A 13 -18.44 6.72 21.36
N GLY A 14 -18.02 7.47 22.39
CA GLY A 14 -16.85 8.34 22.30
C GLY A 14 -15.55 7.58 22.09
N PHE A 15 -15.41 6.40 22.67
CA PHE A 15 -14.21 5.57 22.53
C PHE A 15 -14.06 4.98 21.11
N ILE A 16 -15.16 4.57 20.47
CA ILE A 16 -15.16 4.06 19.09
C ILE A 16 -14.75 5.16 18.10
N PHE A 17 -15.11 6.41 18.36
CA PHE A 17 -14.77 7.54 17.50
C PHE A 17 -13.25 7.85 17.50
N LEU A 18 -12.57 7.66 18.62
CA LEU A 18 -11.12 7.91 18.75
C LEU A 18 -10.25 6.86 18.03
N SER A 19 -10.74 5.63 17.87
CA SER A 19 -9.98 4.56 17.20
C SER A 19 -10.02 4.62 15.67
N SER A 20 -10.88 5.46 15.06
CA SER A 20 -11.01 5.58 13.60
C SER A 20 -10.12 6.65 12.96
N CYS A 21 -9.32 7.41 13.76
CA CYS A 21 -8.51 8.54 13.28
C CYS A 21 -7.08 8.20 12.89
N THR A 22 -6.64 6.94 13.02
CA THR A 22 -5.27 6.51 12.65
C THR A 22 -5.26 5.91 11.26
N SER A 23 -4.74 6.66 10.28
CA SER A 23 -4.42 6.11 8.97
C SER A 23 -3.05 5.44 9.01
N ASN A 24 -2.97 4.18 8.62
CA ASN A 24 -1.74 3.42 8.60
C ASN A 24 -1.37 3.03 7.17
N TYR A 25 -0.30 3.62 6.64
CA TYR A 25 0.23 3.35 5.31
C TYR A 25 1.31 2.27 5.37
N SER A 26 0.94 1.06 5.78
CA SER A 26 1.84 -0.08 5.81
C SER A 26 1.46 -1.12 4.76
N ASN A 27 2.48 -1.78 4.19
CA ASN A 27 2.29 -2.84 3.23
C ASN A 27 2.14 -4.20 3.92
N LYS A 28 1.40 -5.09 3.27
CA LYS A 28 1.30 -6.51 3.66
C LYS A 28 2.23 -7.32 2.78
N GLU A 29 2.70 -8.46 3.27
CA GLU A 29 3.48 -9.40 2.47
C GLU A 29 2.61 -10.14 1.44
N SER A 30 1.34 -10.33 1.76
CA SER A 30 0.38 -11.04 0.92
C SER A 30 -0.95 -10.31 0.88
N TYR A 31 -1.55 -10.25 -0.30
CA TYR A 31 -2.85 -9.63 -0.56
C TYR A 31 -3.82 -10.69 -1.07
N ASN A 32 -4.87 -10.96 -0.31
CA ASN A 32 -5.94 -11.89 -0.67
C ASN A 32 -7.14 -11.06 -1.14
N LEU A 33 -7.44 -11.15 -2.42
CA LEU A 33 -8.39 -10.28 -3.10
C LEU A 33 -9.46 -11.09 -3.81
N THR A 34 -10.60 -10.44 -4.02
CA THR A 34 -11.66 -10.91 -4.91
C THR A 34 -11.65 -10.05 -6.17
N ILE A 35 -12.09 -10.60 -7.30
CA ILE A 35 -12.20 -9.83 -8.56
C ILE A 35 -13.01 -8.56 -8.31
N GLY A 36 -12.47 -7.43 -8.75
CA GLY A 36 -13.03 -6.11 -8.56
C GLY A 36 -12.45 -5.33 -7.38
N ASP A 37 -11.77 -6.00 -6.45
CA ASP A 37 -11.12 -5.33 -5.33
C ASP A 37 -9.96 -4.46 -5.82
N GLU A 38 -9.84 -3.29 -5.20
CA GLU A 38 -8.71 -2.39 -5.41
C GLU A 38 -7.81 -2.39 -4.18
N PHE A 39 -6.51 -2.23 -4.39
CA PHE A 39 -5.54 -2.12 -3.30
C PHE A 39 -4.40 -1.20 -3.69
N GLU A 40 -3.67 -0.74 -2.69
CA GLU A 40 -2.52 0.13 -2.86
C GLU A 40 -1.29 -0.47 -2.20
N ILE A 41 -0.13 -0.24 -2.81
CA ILE A 41 1.16 -0.52 -2.21
C ILE A 41 1.89 0.80 -2.02
N TYR A 42 2.37 1.03 -0.80
CA TYR A 42 2.98 2.27 -0.37
C TYR A 42 4.49 2.18 -0.44
N TYR A 43 5.11 3.26 -0.87
CA TYR A 43 6.56 3.35 -0.90
C TYR A 43 7.02 4.80 -0.71
N THR A 44 8.28 4.94 -0.36
CA THR A 44 8.92 6.24 -0.21
C THR A 44 9.97 6.42 -1.29
N GLY A 45 10.19 7.65 -1.69
CA GLY A 45 11.20 8.01 -2.68
C GLY A 45 11.72 9.42 -2.48
N ASN A 46 12.85 9.70 -3.09
CA ASN A 46 13.41 11.04 -3.12
C ASN A 46 14.01 11.33 -4.51
N SER A 47 14.48 12.56 -4.72
CA SER A 47 14.97 12.98 -6.03
C SER A 47 16.25 12.27 -6.49
N CYS A 48 16.98 11.60 -5.59
CA CYS A 48 18.21 10.90 -5.94
C CYS A 48 18.00 9.49 -6.47
N CYS A 49 16.82 8.90 -6.18
CA CYS A 49 16.68 7.45 -6.23
C CYS A 49 15.29 7.05 -6.73
N GLY A 50 15.18 5.86 -7.24
CA GLY A 50 13.93 5.37 -7.78
C GLY A 50 13.58 3.95 -7.36
N ARG A 51 12.37 3.55 -7.72
CA ARG A 51 11.91 2.16 -7.61
C ARG A 51 11.46 1.67 -8.96
N CYS A 52 11.76 0.44 -9.23
CA CYS A 52 11.21 -0.25 -10.38
C CYS A 52 10.28 -1.38 -9.95
N TRP A 53 9.36 -1.73 -10.81
CA TRP A 53 8.29 -2.67 -10.57
C TRP A 53 8.09 -3.58 -11.77
N ASN A 54 7.70 -4.83 -11.55
CA ASN A 54 7.39 -5.76 -12.64
C ASN A 54 5.94 -5.69 -13.12
N VAL A 55 5.35 -4.51 -13.15
CA VAL A 55 3.93 -4.29 -13.45
C VAL A 55 3.49 -4.93 -14.77
N ALA A 56 4.34 -4.85 -15.80
CA ALA A 56 4.02 -5.37 -17.13
C ALA A 56 3.87 -6.90 -17.19
N THR A 57 4.36 -7.63 -16.19
CA THR A 57 4.30 -9.10 -16.15
C THR A 57 3.12 -9.62 -15.33
N LEU A 58 2.37 -8.75 -14.66
CA LEU A 58 1.23 -9.14 -13.83
C LEU A 58 0.03 -9.48 -14.69
N GLU A 59 -0.64 -10.60 -14.38
CA GLU A 59 -1.80 -11.09 -15.10
C GLU A 59 -3.11 -10.94 -14.32
N THR A 60 -3.04 -11.00 -12.99
CA THR A 60 -4.23 -11.01 -12.13
C THR A 60 -4.74 -9.63 -11.76
N VAL A 61 -3.92 -8.61 -11.92
CA VAL A 61 -4.24 -7.24 -11.54
C VAL A 61 -3.94 -6.26 -12.66
N GLU A 62 -4.70 -5.18 -12.69
CA GLU A 62 -4.51 -4.04 -13.58
C GLU A 62 -3.88 -2.88 -12.78
N PHE A 63 -2.84 -2.28 -13.35
CA PHE A 63 -2.23 -1.08 -12.77
C PHE A 63 -3.11 0.14 -13.06
N LEU A 64 -3.55 0.83 -12.00
CA LEU A 64 -4.44 1.99 -12.10
C LEU A 64 -3.72 3.33 -12.06
N GLY A 65 -2.46 3.33 -11.67
CA GLY A 65 -1.67 4.55 -11.58
C GLY A 65 -1.00 4.74 -10.23
N GLU A 66 -0.33 5.86 -10.10
CA GLU A 66 0.39 6.26 -8.90
C GLU A 66 -0.22 7.54 -8.35
N ARG A 67 -0.26 7.66 -7.02
CA ARG A 67 -0.62 8.91 -6.37
C ARG A 67 0.42 9.32 -5.34
N THR A 68 0.59 10.62 -5.15
CA THR A 68 1.43 11.18 -4.09
C THR A 68 0.60 11.31 -2.81
N ILE A 69 1.07 10.72 -1.71
CA ILE A 69 0.42 10.81 -0.40
C ILE A 69 0.90 12.04 0.33
N LYS A 70 2.22 12.25 0.35
CA LYS A 70 2.83 13.36 1.06
C LYS A 70 4.10 13.81 0.34
N GLU A 71 4.17 15.10 0.04
CA GLU A 71 5.39 15.75 -0.46
C GLU A 71 6.11 16.44 0.68
N THR A 72 7.45 16.39 0.64
CA THR A 72 8.29 17.14 1.58
C THR A 72 8.79 18.42 0.93
N ASP A 73 8.78 19.52 1.69
CA ASP A 73 9.34 20.81 1.26
C ASP A 73 10.84 20.94 1.55
N ILE A 74 11.42 19.91 2.17
CA ILE A 74 12.83 19.91 2.55
C ILE A 74 13.68 19.36 1.39
N PRO A 75 14.67 20.08 0.88
CA PRO A 75 15.59 19.55 -0.12
C PRO A 75 16.27 18.26 0.35
N GLY A 76 16.20 17.18 -0.46
CA GLY A 76 16.70 15.86 -0.09
C GLY A 76 15.78 15.07 0.84
N GLY A 77 14.60 15.59 1.17
CA GLY A 77 13.61 14.88 1.98
C GLY A 77 12.94 13.75 1.21
N THR A 78 12.16 12.96 1.92
CA THR A 78 11.49 11.76 1.40
C THR A 78 10.01 12.00 1.19
N ASP A 79 9.53 11.75 -0.02
CA ASP A 79 8.12 11.80 -0.36
C ASP A 79 7.47 10.42 -0.17
N GLN A 80 6.16 10.40 0.04
CA GLN A 80 5.38 9.17 0.17
C GLN A 80 4.44 9.02 -1.01
N TYR A 81 4.42 7.82 -1.59
CA TYR A 81 3.64 7.47 -2.77
C TYR A 81 2.86 6.19 -2.55
N ALA A 82 1.83 6.01 -3.36
CA ALA A 82 1.10 4.75 -3.47
C ALA A 82 0.93 4.39 -4.95
N ILE A 83 1.12 3.11 -5.26
CA ILE A 83 0.71 2.56 -6.55
C ILE A 83 -0.58 1.78 -6.36
N ARG A 84 -1.50 1.91 -7.30
CA ARG A 84 -2.86 1.40 -7.20
C ARG A 84 -3.10 0.30 -8.23
N PHE A 85 -3.78 -0.75 -7.78
CA PHE A 85 -4.12 -1.91 -8.60
C PHE A 85 -5.57 -2.31 -8.39
N LYS A 86 -6.11 -3.00 -9.39
CA LYS A 86 -7.44 -3.63 -9.33
C LYS A 86 -7.32 -5.10 -9.72
N ALA A 87 -7.92 -5.97 -8.93
CA ALA A 87 -8.00 -7.39 -9.23
C ALA A 87 -8.95 -7.64 -10.40
N VAL A 88 -8.47 -8.27 -11.47
CA VAL A 88 -9.24 -8.47 -12.71
C VAL A 88 -9.34 -9.93 -13.14
N LYS A 89 -8.46 -10.80 -12.65
CA LYS A 89 -8.41 -12.21 -13.04
C LYS A 89 -8.02 -13.09 -11.87
N VAL A 90 -8.67 -14.24 -11.75
CA VAL A 90 -8.33 -15.26 -10.73
C VAL A 90 -6.93 -15.82 -11.00
N GLY A 91 -6.14 -15.94 -9.96
CA GLY A 91 -4.79 -16.49 -10.03
C GLY A 91 -3.88 -15.95 -8.95
N VAL A 92 -2.59 -16.23 -9.10
CA VAL A 92 -1.55 -15.79 -8.18
C VAL A 92 -0.45 -15.09 -8.96
N ASP A 93 -0.07 -13.91 -8.49
CA ASP A 93 1.06 -13.14 -9.02
C ASP A 93 2.05 -12.80 -7.91
N SER A 94 3.28 -12.51 -8.31
CA SER A 94 4.30 -11.93 -7.44
C SER A 94 4.64 -10.55 -7.96
N LEU A 95 4.27 -9.52 -7.20
CA LEU A 95 4.68 -8.16 -7.49
C LEU A 95 6.05 -7.92 -6.88
N LYS A 96 7.02 -7.61 -7.71
CA LYS A 96 8.41 -7.38 -7.31
C LYS A 96 8.75 -5.91 -7.43
N THR A 97 9.49 -5.40 -6.46
CA THR A 97 10.00 -4.03 -6.49
C THR A 97 11.44 -4.00 -6.02
N HIS A 98 12.22 -3.13 -6.62
CA HIS A 98 13.61 -2.88 -6.24
C HIS A 98 13.86 -1.38 -6.12
N TYR A 99 14.44 -0.98 -5.00
CA TYR A 99 14.91 0.38 -4.79
C TYR A 99 16.33 0.51 -5.32
N TYR A 100 16.58 1.50 -6.15
CA TYR A 100 17.90 1.72 -6.74
C TYR A 100 18.34 3.18 -6.59
N THR A 101 19.65 3.37 -6.43
CA THR A 101 20.28 4.68 -6.38
C THR A 101 20.72 5.12 -7.80
N MET A 102 21.18 6.34 -7.94
CA MET A 102 21.62 6.89 -9.24
C MET A 102 22.76 6.08 -9.87
N SER A 103 23.57 5.39 -9.07
CA SER A 103 24.69 4.56 -9.55
C SER A 103 24.31 3.13 -9.90
N ASP A 104 23.12 2.71 -9.52
CA ASP A 104 22.61 1.35 -9.74
C ASP A 104 21.54 1.35 -10.84
N SER A 105 21.32 0.17 -11.41
CA SER A 105 20.20 -0.06 -12.32
C SER A 105 19.13 -0.90 -11.65
N CYS A 106 17.91 -0.86 -12.20
CA CYS A 106 16.81 -1.69 -11.72
C CYS A 106 17.16 -3.19 -11.91
N ASN A 107 17.11 -3.97 -10.84
CA ASN A 107 17.31 -5.41 -10.89
C ASN A 107 16.26 -6.12 -10.03
N LEU A 108 15.19 -6.59 -10.67
CA LEU A 108 14.08 -7.28 -10.00
C LEU A 108 14.43 -8.72 -9.56
N ASN A 109 15.56 -9.24 -10.01
CA ASN A 109 16.06 -10.56 -9.61
C ASN A 109 17.11 -10.50 -8.52
N ALA A 110 17.46 -9.32 -8.04
CA ALA A 110 18.40 -9.15 -6.95
C ALA A 110 17.81 -9.69 -5.63
N GLY A 111 18.66 -10.23 -4.76
CA GLY A 111 18.23 -10.69 -3.44
C GLY A 111 17.64 -9.62 -2.53
N GLU A 112 17.85 -8.35 -2.86
CA GLU A 112 17.30 -7.19 -2.15
C GLU A 112 15.92 -6.75 -2.63
N ALA A 113 15.38 -7.38 -3.68
CA ALA A 113 14.04 -7.07 -4.18
C ALA A 113 12.97 -7.48 -3.17
N THR A 114 12.00 -6.61 -2.96
CA THR A 114 10.84 -6.90 -2.13
C THR A 114 9.77 -7.59 -2.98
N ILE A 115 9.17 -8.64 -2.45
CA ILE A 115 8.15 -9.42 -3.15
C ILE A 115 6.85 -9.36 -2.36
N TYR A 116 5.77 -9.00 -3.06
CA TYR A 116 4.41 -9.06 -2.54
C TYR A 116 3.63 -10.13 -3.29
N VAL A 117 3.04 -11.06 -2.55
CA VAL A 117 2.22 -12.13 -3.14
C VAL A 117 0.78 -11.62 -3.31
N ILE A 118 0.23 -11.78 -4.50
CA ILE A 118 -1.14 -11.35 -4.83
C ILE A 118 -1.94 -12.60 -5.17
N ASN A 119 -2.97 -12.88 -4.38
CA ASN A 119 -3.90 -13.99 -4.58
C ASN A 119 -5.27 -13.42 -4.94
N VAL A 120 -5.77 -13.71 -6.13
CA VAL A 120 -7.10 -13.28 -6.56
C VAL A 120 -8.02 -14.48 -6.69
N SER A 121 -9.15 -14.45 -6.03
CA SER A 121 -10.23 -15.44 -6.09
C SER A 121 -11.51 -14.84 -6.67
N LYS A 122 -12.49 -15.69 -6.93
CA LYS A 122 -13.81 -15.24 -7.41
C LYS A 122 -14.59 -14.51 -6.33
#